data_ce880b4b16a803c70317e28fb149949c
#
_entry.id   ce880b4b16a803c70317e28fb149949c
#
_cell.length_a   1.000
_cell.length_b   1.000
_cell.length_c   1.000
_cell.angle_alpha   90.00
_cell.angle_beta   90.00
_cell.angle_gamma   90.00
#
_symmetry.space_group_name_H-M   'P 1'
#
loop_
_entity.id
_entity.type
_entity.pdbx_description
1 polymer ?
#
loop_
_entity_poly.entity_id
_entity_poly.type
_entity_poly.pdbx_seq_one_letter_code
_entity_poly.pdbx_strand_id
1 'polypeptide(L)'
;MSDIAPSTEREAWRRQAIVTSLMALIFVAGFLNQFLMGRSTFAAPLVVHIHALVFFGWVAINTVQAWAAASGRLDLHRPLGWLAAAWVLMMLAAGVAIMLTKVGEGRAPFFFQPQVFLVETIAGLICFALLTGAAVKLRHDTGWHRRLHLCAFATLMGPAFG
;
A
#
# COMPACT_ATOMS: atom_id res chain seq x y z
N MET A 1 21.91 -14.02 24.28
CA MET A 1 20.62 -13.92 25.00
C MET A 1 19.55 -13.70 23.92
N SER A 2 18.73 -14.71 23.68
CA SER A 2 17.65 -14.62 22.68
C SER A 2 16.53 -13.77 23.28
N ASP A 3 16.36 -12.54 22.80
CA ASP A 3 15.20 -11.70 23.09
C ASP A 3 13.95 -12.34 22.46
N ILE A 4 13.39 -13.34 23.16
CA ILE A 4 12.09 -13.90 22.81
C ILE A 4 11.06 -12.87 23.25
N ALA A 5 10.51 -12.12 22.30
CA ALA A 5 9.40 -11.21 22.55
C ALA A 5 8.28 -11.92 23.34
N PRO A 6 7.62 -11.24 24.31
CA PRO A 6 6.52 -11.82 25.08
C PRO A 6 5.49 -12.45 24.14
N SER A 7 4.86 -13.55 24.56
CA SER A 7 3.89 -14.30 23.74
C SER A 7 2.80 -13.42 23.14
N THR A 8 2.33 -12.43 23.89
CA THR A 8 1.35 -11.42 23.46
C THR A 8 1.83 -10.53 22.33
N GLU A 9 3.11 -10.17 22.28
CA GLU A 9 3.67 -9.33 21.21
C GLU A 9 3.84 -10.14 19.91
N ARG A 10 4.30 -11.39 20.03
CA ARG A 10 4.43 -12.31 18.89
C ARG A 10 3.07 -12.59 18.25
N GLU A 11 2.04 -12.80 19.05
CA GLU A 11 0.67 -12.96 18.55
C GLU A 11 0.15 -11.69 17.87
N ALA A 12 0.49 -10.52 18.38
CA ALA A 12 0.10 -9.26 17.78
C ALA A 12 0.74 -9.05 16.39
N TRP A 13 2.02 -9.42 16.22
CA TRP A 13 2.69 -9.41 14.92
C TRP A 13 2.08 -10.42 13.95
N ARG A 14 1.76 -11.63 14.43
CA ARG A 14 1.11 -12.66 13.61
C ARG A 14 -0.28 -12.21 13.14
N ARG A 15 -1.09 -11.65 14.04
CA ARG A 15 -2.40 -11.08 13.66
C ARG A 15 -2.25 -10.00 12.59
N GLN A 16 -1.29 -9.11 12.75
CA GLN A 16 -1.02 -8.09 11.73
C GLN A 16 -0.65 -8.72 10.39
N ALA A 17 0.25 -9.70 10.35
CA ALA A 17 0.66 -10.36 9.12
C ALA A 17 -0.55 -11.01 8.41
N ILE A 18 -1.45 -11.64 9.15
CA ILE A 18 -2.69 -12.21 8.63
C ILE A 18 -3.59 -11.11 8.04
N VAL A 19 -3.85 -10.04 8.80
CA VAL A 19 -4.69 -8.92 8.32
C VAL A 19 -4.08 -8.26 7.07
N THR A 20 -2.77 -8.00 7.08
CA THR A 20 -2.06 -7.46 5.91
C THR A 20 -2.19 -8.39 4.69
N SER A 21 -2.09 -9.70 4.88
CA SER A 21 -2.26 -10.68 3.79
C SER A 21 -3.69 -10.71 3.26
N LEU A 22 -4.69 -10.62 4.14
CA LEU A 22 -6.10 -10.54 3.74
C LEU A 22 -6.36 -9.26 2.93
N MET A 23 -5.83 -8.12 3.38
CA MET A 23 -5.92 -6.86 2.63
C MET A 23 -5.23 -6.96 1.27
N ALA A 24 -4.05 -7.59 1.20
CA ALA A 24 -3.34 -7.82 -0.05
C ALA A 24 -4.15 -8.72 -1.01
N LEU A 25 -4.78 -9.78 -0.51
CA LEU A 25 -5.65 -10.66 -1.31
C LEU A 25 -6.87 -9.90 -1.84
N ILE A 26 -7.52 -9.10 -1.01
CA ILE A 26 -8.67 -8.27 -1.42
C ILE A 26 -8.22 -7.26 -2.47
N PHE A 27 -7.07 -6.60 -2.28
CA PHE A 27 -6.50 -5.66 -3.23
C PHE A 27 -6.26 -6.33 -4.60
N VAL A 28 -5.58 -7.47 -4.62
CA VAL A 28 -5.31 -8.24 -5.85
C VAL A 28 -6.62 -8.70 -6.50
N ALA A 29 -7.55 -9.25 -5.72
CA ALA A 29 -8.85 -9.72 -6.21
C ALA A 29 -9.68 -8.58 -6.82
N GLY A 30 -9.67 -7.39 -6.21
CA GLY A 30 -10.35 -6.21 -6.71
C GLY A 30 -9.82 -5.79 -8.10
N PHE A 31 -8.50 -5.69 -8.26
CA PHE A 31 -7.91 -5.37 -9.57
C PHE A 31 -8.09 -6.48 -10.60
N LEU A 32 -8.04 -7.75 -10.19
CA LEU A 32 -8.36 -8.87 -11.07
C LEU A 32 -9.81 -8.77 -11.57
N ASN A 33 -10.75 -8.44 -10.69
CA ASN A 33 -12.14 -8.21 -11.05
C ASN A 33 -12.29 -7.06 -12.06
N GLN A 34 -11.59 -5.92 -11.88
CA GLN A 34 -11.59 -4.82 -12.85
C GLN A 34 -11.06 -5.27 -14.21
N PHE A 35 -10.05 -6.13 -14.24
CA PHE A 35 -9.51 -6.71 -15.47
C PHE A 35 -10.53 -7.64 -16.15
N LEU A 36 -11.15 -8.54 -15.40
CA LEU A 36 -12.17 -9.47 -15.91
C LEU A 36 -13.42 -8.77 -16.44
N MET A 37 -13.77 -7.63 -15.84
CA MET A 37 -14.88 -6.78 -16.30
C MET A 37 -14.51 -5.91 -17.51
N GLY A 38 -13.31 -6.02 -18.05
CA GLY A 38 -12.85 -5.23 -19.20
C GLY A 38 -12.58 -3.75 -18.89
N ARG A 39 -12.55 -3.36 -17.61
CA ARG A 39 -12.28 -1.97 -17.19
C ARG A 39 -10.79 -1.65 -17.17
N SER A 40 -9.95 -2.68 -17.21
CA SER A 40 -8.48 -2.60 -17.34
C SER A 40 -8.03 -3.49 -18.48
N THR A 41 -6.95 -3.11 -19.16
CA THR A 41 -6.43 -3.86 -20.32
C THR A 41 -4.91 -3.75 -20.41
N PHE A 42 -4.25 -4.77 -20.96
CA PHE A 42 -2.82 -4.71 -21.28
C PHE A 42 -2.47 -3.73 -22.41
N ALA A 43 -3.45 -3.24 -23.15
CA ALA A 43 -3.27 -2.16 -24.15
C ALA A 43 -3.27 -0.74 -23.52
N ALA A 44 -3.32 -0.64 -22.17
CA ALA A 44 -3.27 0.64 -21.48
C ALA A 44 -1.92 1.35 -21.69
N PRO A 45 -1.87 2.69 -21.59
CA PRO A 45 -0.62 3.44 -21.67
C PRO A 45 0.43 2.99 -20.64
N LEU A 46 1.72 3.14 -20.94
CA LEU A 46 2.83 2.71 -20.09
C LEU A 46 2.74 3.25 -18.65
N VAL A 47 2.25 4.48 -18.47
CA VAL A 47 2.05 5.08 -17.14
C VAL A 47 1.14 4.25 -16.24
N VAL A 48 0.13 3.59 -16.80
CA VAL A 48 -0.78 2.69 -16.06
C VAL A 48 -0.03 1.45 -15.57
N HIS A 49 0.82 0.87 -16.44
CA HIS A 49 1.63 -0.31 -16.09
C HIS A 49 2.69 0.01 -15.04
N ILE A 50 3.37 1.16 -15.15
CA ILE A 50 4.33 1.62 -14.15
C ILE A 50 3.62 1.85 -12.80
N HIS A 51 2.48 2.53 -12.81
CA HIS A 51 1.67 2.73 -11.61
C HIS A 51 1.28 1.38 -10.97
N ALA A 52 0.74 0.46 -11.76
CA ALA A 52 0.37 -0.86 -11.27
C ALA A 52 1.57 -1.59 -10.65
N LEU A 53 2.70 -1.66 -11.37
CA LEU A 53 3.92 -2.32 -10.88
C LEU A 53 4.40 -1.74 -9.55
N VAL A 54 4.40 -0.42 -9.42
CA VAL A 54 4.87 0.27 -8.21
C VAL A 54 3.92 0.00 -7.04
N PHE A 55 2.60 0.03 -7.25
CA PHE A 55 1.63 -0.21 -6.18
C PHE A 55 1.54 -1.68 -5.77
N PHE A 56 1.50 -2.61 -6.71
CA PHE A 56 1.57 -4.06 -6.40
C PHE A 56 2.90 -4.44 -5.76
N GLY A 57 4.01 -3.83 -6.20
CA GLY A 57 5.32 -4.01 -5.60
C GLY A 57 5.34 -3.60 -4.12
N TRP A 58 4.73 -2.46 -3.77
CA TRP A 58 4.61 -2.04 -2.38
C TRP A 58 3.74 -2.99 -1.56
N VAL A 59 2.61 -3.46 -2.10
CA VAL A 59 1.74 -4.45 -1.44
C VAL A 59 2.53 -5.72 -1.11
N ALA A 60 3.32 -6.21 -2.07
CA ALA A 60 4.18 -7.39 -1.87
C ALA A 60 5.25 -7.13 -0.79
N ILE A 61 5.98 -6.01 -0.87
CA ILE A 61 6.99 -5.63 0.12
C ILE A 61 6.36 -5.52 1.51
N ASN A 62 5.22 -4.83 1.65
CA ASN A 62 4.54 -4.65 2.93
C ASN A 62 4.06 -5.97 3.53
N THR A 63 3.59 -6.91 2.70
CA THR A 63 3.20 -8.25 3.13
C THR A 63 4.41 -9.06 3.62
N VAL A 64 5.52 -9.06 2.87
CA VAL A 64 6.78 -9.72 3.29
C VAL A 64 7.31 -9.10 4.58
N GLN A 65 7.23 -7.78 4.73
CA GLN A 65 7.62 -7.06 5.94
C GLN A 65 6.83 -7.53 7.17
N ALA A 66 5.51 -7.67 7.04
CA ALA A 66 4.66 -8.11 8.14
C ALA A 66 5.01 -9.54 8.58
N TRP A 67 5.25 -10.45 7.63
CA TRP A 67 5.67 -11.82 7.94
C TRP A 67 7.10 -11.92 8.46
N ALA A 68 8.04 -11.11 7.97
CA ALA A 68 9.39 -11.04 8.50
C ALA A 68 9.39 -10.64 9.98
N ALA A 69 8.60 -9.61 10.34
CA ALA A 69 8.43 -9.20 11.73
C ALA A 69 7.77 -10.29 12.59
N ALA A 70 6.69 -10.92 12.09
CA ALA A 70 5.98 -12.00 12.80
C ALA A 70 6.84 -13.24 13.02
N SER A 71 7.81 -13.51 12.13
CA SER A 71 8.75 -14.63 12.22
C SER A 71 10.03 -14.27 12.98
N GLY A 72 10.16 -13.05 13.51
CA GLY A 72 11.35 -12.59 14.22
C GLY A 72 12.57 -12.33 13.32
N ARG A 73 12.40 -12.33 11.98
CA ARG A 73 13.47 -12.07 11.02
C ARG A 73 13.72 -10.57 10.85
N LEU A 74 14.23 -9.96 11.90
CA LEU A 74 14.55 -8.52 11.90
C LEU A 74 15.72 -8.18 10.98
N ASP A 75 16.60 -9.14 10.68
CA ASP A 75 17.66 -9.08 9.68
C ASP A 75 17.13 -8.79 8.27
N LEU A 76 15.96 -9.32 7.93
CA LEU A 76 15.26 -9.06 6.68
C LEU A 76 14.34 -7.83 6.79
N HIS A 77 13.62 -7.70 7.92
CA HIS A 77 12.64 -6.62 8.12
C HIS A 77 13.28 -5.23 8.02
N ARG A 78 14.44 -5.01 8.65
CA ARG A 78 15.08 -3.69 8.71
C ARG A 78 15.55 -3.16 7.34
N PRO A 79 16.37 -3.88 6.55
CA PRO A 79 16.81 -3.38 5.25
C PRO A 79 15.65 -3.26 4.26
N LEU A 80 14.73 -4.23 4.25
CA LEU A 80 13.53 -4.17 3.41
C LEU A 80 12.62 -3.00 3.82
N GLY A 81 12.61 -2.60 5.10
CA GLY A 81 11.88 -1.45 5.60
C GLY A 81 12.40 -0.12 5.02
N TRP A 82 13.70 0.04 4.89
CA TRP A 82 14.29 1.19 4.23
C TRP A 82 14.03 1.21 2.73
N LEU A 83 14.07 0.05 2.08
CA LEU A 83 13.64 -0.08 0.69
C LEU A 83 12.18 0.33 0.52
N ALA A 84 11.29 -0.15 1.41
CA ALA A 84 9.87 0.22 1.41
C ALA A 84 9.66 1.73 1.60
N ALA A 85 10.44 2.37 2.49
CA ALA A 85 10.36 3.81 2.71
C ALA A 85 10.79 4.61 1.45
N ALA A 86 11.85 4.18 0.77
CA ALA A 86 12.26 4.76 -0.52
C ALA A 86 11.20 4.49 -1.62
N TRP A 87 10.60 3.30 -1.62
CA TRP A 87 9.56 2.92 -2.57
C TRP A 87 8.32 3.81 -2.49
N VAL A 88 7.97 4.33 -1.30
CA VAL A 88 6.88 5.28 -1.11
C VAL A 88 7.04 6.52 -1.99
N LEU A 89 8.25 7.02 -2.19
CA LEU A 89 8.50 8.17 -3.07
C LEU A 89 8.11 7.84 -4.52
N MET A 90 8.40 6.62 -4.99
CA MET A 90 7.96 6.17 -6.32
C MET A 90 6.43 6.04 -6.39
N MET A 91 5.79 5.58 -5.31
CA MET A 91 4.32 5.51 -5.24
C MET A 91 3.67 6.88 -5.35
N LEU A 92 4.20 7.88 -4.63
CA LEU A 92 3.70 9.25 -4.70
C LEU A 92 3.86 9.82 -6.12
N ALA A 93 5.03 9.64 -6.74
CA ALA A 93 5.27 10.09 -8.11
C ALA A 93 4.35 9.37 -9.11
N ALA A 94 4.22 8.05 -9.03
CA ALA A 94 3.36 7.27 -9.91
C ALA A 94 1.87 7.57 -9.70
N GLY A 95 1.45 7.81 -8.44
CA GLY A 95 0.08 8.22 -8.10
C GLY A 95 -0.28 9.57 -8.70
N VAL A 96 0.61 10.56 -8.58
CA VAL A 96 0.42 11.88 -9.21
C VAL A 96 0.41 11.75 -10.73
N ALA A 97 1.35 10.98 -11.31
CA ALA A 97 1.45 10.82 -12.76
C ALA A 97 0.17 10.21 -13.36
N ILE A 98 -0.36 9.13 -12.76
CA ILE A 98 -1.59 8.49 -13.26
C ILE A 98 -2.81 9.40 -13.08
N MET A 99 -2.90 10.13 -11.96
CA MET A 99 -3.96 11.09 -11.70
C MET A 99 -3.99 12.18 -12.79
N LEU A 100 -2.84 12.81 -13.05
CA LEU A 100 -2.74 13.86 -14.08
C LEU A 100 -3.08 13.32 -15.48
N THR A 101 -2.64 12.11 -15.80
CA THR A 101 -2.98 11.44 -17.07
C THR A 101 -4.48 11.23 -17.19
N LYS A 102 -5.13 10.68 -16.16
CA LYS A 102 -6.58 10.40 -16.18
C LYS A 102 -7.43 11.66 -16.26
N VAL A 103 -7.06 12.68 -15.51
CA VAL A 103 -7.76 13.99 -15.57
C VAL A 103 -7.54 14.66 -16.93
N GLY A 104 -6.31 14.67 -17.45
CA GLY A 104 -5.99 15.24 -18.75
C GLY A 104 -6.67 14.56 -19.93
N GLU A 105 -6.91 13.24 -19.84
CA GLU A 105 -7.65 12.45 -20.83
C GLU A 105 -9.18 12.56 -20.68
N GLY A 106 -9.69 13.24 -19.64
CA GLY A 106 -11.12 13.26 -19.31
C GLY A 106 -11.67 11.88 -18.90
N ARG A 107 -10.80 10.98 -18.43
CA ARG A 107 -11.11 9.57 -18.09
C ARG A 107 -11.14 9.32 -16.59
N ALA A 108 -11.68 10.28 -15.81
CA ALA A 108 -12.01 9.98 -14.43
C ALA A 108 -12.97 8.77 -14.36
N PRO A 109 -12.90 7.92 -13.30
CA PRO A 109 -13.87 6.85 -13.13
C PRO A 109 -15.30 7.36 -13.27
N PHE A 110 -16.17 6.62 -13.96
CA PHE A 110 -17.52 7.07 -14.37
C PHE A 110 -18.43 7.48 -13.19
N PHE A 111 -18.13 7.00 -12.00
CA PHE A 111 -18.87 7.31 -10.77
C PHE A 111 -18.31 8.52 -10.01
N PHE A 112 -17.18 9.12 -10.46
CA PHE A 112 -16.61 10.32 -9.89
C PHE A 112 -16.75 11.52 -10.84
N GLN A 113 -17.12 12.67 -10.28
CA GLN A 113 -16.84 13.92 -10.95
C GLN A 113 -15.32 14.17 -10.98
N PRO A 114 -14.73 14.68 -12.08
CA PRO A 114 -13.28 14.86 -12.21
C PRO A 114 -12.65 15.63 -11.05
N GLN A 115 -13.35 16.63 -10.51
CA GLN A 115 -12.89 17.44 -9.37
C GLN A 115 -12.85 16.63 -8.08
N VAL A 116 -13.85 15.78 -7.85
CA VAL A 116 -13.91 14.89 -6.65
C VAL A 116 -12.81 13.86 -6.75
N PHE A 117 -12.62 13.25 -7.91
CA PHE A 117 -11.52 12.29 -8.15
C PHE A 117 -10.14 12.90 -7.87
N LEU A 118 -9.92 14.16 -8.32
CA LEU A 118 -8.68 14.87 -8.08
C LEU A 118 -8.43 15.09 -6.57
N VAL A 119 -9.43 15.63 -5.86
CA VAL A 119 -9.31 15.91 -4.43
C VAL A 119 -9.11 14.62 -3.62
N GLU A 120 -9.88 13.58 -3.91
CA GLU A 120 -9.77 12.28 -3.23
C GLU A 120 -8.41 11.65 -3.43
N THR A 121 -7.89 11.65 -4.67
CA THR A 121 -6.58 11.07 -4.98
C THR A 121 -5.46 11.82 -4.26
N ILE A 122 -5.47 13.16 -4.28
CA ILE A 122 -4.47 13.97 -3.58
C ILE A 122 -4.55 13.74 -2.07
N ALA A 123 -5.75 13.79 -1.50
CA ALA A 123 -5.96 13.55 -0.07
C ALA A 123 -5.50 12.15 0.35
N GLY A 124 -5.82 11.13 -0.46
CA GLY A 124 -5.38 9.75 -0.25
C GLY A 124 -3.86 9.61 -0.27
N LEU A 125 -3.17 10.21 -1.25
CA LEU A 125 -1.70 10.19 -1.35
C LEU A 125 -1.05 10.90 -0.16
N ILE A 126 -1.58 12.06 0.26
CA ILE A 126 -1.08 12.79 1.42
C ILE A 126 -1.29 11.96 2.69
N CYS A 127 -2.49 11.41 2.90
CA CYS A 127 -2.81 10.57 4.05
C CYS A 127 -1.89 9.34 4.11
N PHE A 128 -1.69 8.65 3.00
CA PHE A 128 -0.76 7.53 2.88
C PHE A 128 0.67 7.92 3.25
N ALA A 129 1.16 9.04 2.71
CA ALA A 129 2.51 9.53 2.98
C ALA A 129 2.70 9.89 4.46
N LEU A 130 1.73 10.58 5.06
CA LEU A 130 1.78 10.98 6.48
C LEU A 130 1.73 9.76 7.39
N LEU A 131 0.83 8.80 7.14
CA LEU A 131 0.71 7.57 7.93
C LEU A 131 1.98 6.72 7.84
N THR A 132 2.53 6.55 6.65
CA THR A 132 3.77 5.78 6.45
C THR A 132 4.97 6.50 7.07
N GLY A 133 5.09 7.82 6.90
CA GLY A 133 6.13 8.63 7.53
C GLY A 133 6.06 8.56 9.06
N ALA A 134 4.85 8.67 9.63
CA ALA A 134 4.63 8.52 11.07
C ALA A 134 4.99 7.11 11.55
N ALA A 135 4.63 6.07 10.79
CA ALA A 135 5.00 4.68 11.10
C ALA A 135 6.53 4.50 11.15
N VAL A 136 7.26 5.05 10.17
CA VAL A 136 8.74 4.99 10.15
C VAL A 136 9.33 5.79 11.31
N LYS A 137 8.80 6.97 11.62
CA LYS A 137 9.23 7.80 12.75
C LYS A 137 9.05 7.08 14.09
N LEU A 138 7.91 6.42 14.25
CA LEU A 138 7.54 5.69 15.48
C LEU A 138 7.97 4.22 15.45
N ARG A 139 8.96 3.84 14.62
CA ARG A 139 9.40 2.44 14.48
C ARG A 139 9.91 1.77 15.75
N HIS A 140 10.26 2.56 16.78
CA HIS A 140 10.67 2.05 18.09
C HIS A 140 9.49 1.75 19.02
N ASP A 141 8.30 2.31 18.73
CA ASP A 141 7.03 1.94 19.35
C ASP A 141 6.32 0.94 18.43
N THR A 142 6.50 -0.34 18.72
CA THR A 142 5.99 -1.43 17.88
C THR A 142 4.46 -1.41 17.73
N GLY A 143 3.77 -0.92 18.75
CA GLY A 143 2.31 -0.80 18.76
C GLY A 143 1.81 0.24 17.75
N TRP A 144 2.36 1.45 17.79
CA TRP A 144 2.01 2.51 16.85
C TRP A 144 2.51 2.23 15.44
N HIS A 145 3.75 1.75 15.30
CA HIS A 145 4.33 1.38 14.02
C HIS A 145 3.42 0.43 13.22
N ARG A 146 2.95 -0.64 13.85
CA ARG A 146 2.06 -1.62 13.24
C ARG A 146 0.73 -1.03 12.80
N ARG A 147 0.06 -0.30 13.70
CA ARG A 147 -1.26 0.29 13.45
C ARG A 147 -1.21 1.29 12.30
N LEU A 148 -0.21 2.17 12.30
CA LEU A 148 -0.03 3.17 11.26
C LEU A 148 0.22 2.54 9.88
N HIS A 149 0.97 1.43 9.80
CA HIS A 149 1.13 0.70 8.54
C HIS A 149 -0.17 0.07 8.05
N LEU A 150 -1.00 -0.48 8.93
CA LEU A 150 -2.33 -0.99 8.54
C LEU A 150 -3.23 0.14 8.04
N CYS A 151 -3.25 1.28 8.74
CA CYS A 151 -4.01 2.44 8.31
C CYS A 151 -3.51 2.97 6.95
N ALA A 152 -2.18 3.04 6.75
CA ALA A 152 -1.60 3.43 5.47
C ALA A 152 -2.03 2.47 4.34
N PHE A 153 -2.02 1.16 4.59
CA PHE A 153 -2.51 0.20 3.59
C PHE A 153 -3.99 0.40 3.30
N ALA A 154 -4.81 0.66 4.32
CA ALA A 154 -6.24 0.89 4.16
C ALA A 154 -6.55 2.06 3.22
N THR A 155 -5.73 3.14 3.23
CA THR A 155 -5.91 4.27 2.31
C THR A 155 -5.73 3.89 0.83
N LEU A 156 -5.02 2.80 0.54
CA LEU A 156 -4.79 2.33 -0.83
C LEU A 156 -5.86 1.35 -1.32
N MET A 157 -6.80 0.94 -0.45
CA MET A 157 -7.80 -0.07 -0.80
C MET A 157 -8.93 0.48 -1.68
N GLY A 158 -9.22 1.79 -1.62
CA GLY A 158 -10.33 2.42 -2.35
C GLY A 158 -10.39 2.02 -3.83
N PRO A 159 -9.31 2.20 -4.63
CA PRO A 159 -9.29 1.87 -6.05
C PRO A 159 -9.49 0.38 -6.39
N ALA A 160 -9.35 -0.52 -5.43
CA ALA A 160 -9.60 -1.95 -5.64
C ALA A 160 -11.10 -2.27 -5.66
N PHE A 161 -11.95 -1.41 -5.09
CA PHE A 161 -13.39 -1.63 -5.00
C PHE A 161 -14.21 -0.92 -6.11
N GLY A 162 -13.65 0.02 -6.78
CA GLY A 162 -14.33 0.80 -7.81
C GLY A 162 -13.42 1.38 -8.81
#